data_d622cf672ff5fce10af75a0785388291
#
_entry.id   d622cf672ff5fce10af75a0785388291
#
_cell.length_a   1.000
_cell.length_b   1.000
_cell.length_c   1.000
_cell.angle_alpha   90.00
_cell.angle_beta   90.00
_cell.angle_gamma   90.00
#
_symmetry.space_group_name_H-M   'P 1'
#
loop_
_entity.id
_entity.type
_entity.pdbx_description
1 polymer ?
#
loop_
_entity_poly.entity_id
_entity_poly.type
_entity_poly.pdbx_seq_one_letter_code
_entity_poly.pdbx_strand_id
1 'polypeptide(L)'
;MVMNGFDTNFDTENEVYTVNGVAFHYQRHPVKIKRGELVRVYLANFTEFDLINSMHMHANFFNYYPTGTKLEPTEFTDTKMLAQGERGIMEFTYNRAGLFMFHAHVNEFAELGWLGFFEVEE
;
A
#
# COMPACT_ATOMS: atom_id res chain seq x y z
N MET A 1 5.70 1.42 -4.09
CA MET A 1 4.71 2.33 -3.46
C MET A 1 5.34 2.96 -2.23
N VAL A 2 5.44 4.27 -2.23
CA VAL A 2 5.93 5.05 -1.11
C VAL A 2 4.73 5.64 -0.37
N MET A 3 4.63 5.37 0.93
CA MET A 3 3.61 5.94 1.81
C MET A 3 4.12 7.24 2.40
N ASN A 4 3.41 8.33 2.22
CA ASN A 4 3.74 9.63 2.78
C ASN A 4 2.52 10.28 3.44
N GLY A 5 2.79 11.07 4.49
CA GLY A 5 1.87 12.05 5.04
C GLY A 5 2.41 13.46 4.79
N PHE A 6 1.54 14.43 4.72
CA PHE A 6 1.89 15.84 4.53
C PHE A 6 1.15 16.72 5.53
N ASP A 7 1.94 17.37 6.38
CA ASP A 7 1.51 18.48 7.24
C ASP A 7 1.49 19.75 6.38
N THR A 8 0.31 20.29 6.13
CA THR A 8 0.12 21.44 5.24
C THR A 8 -0.01 22.76 5.99
N ASN A 9 -0.08 22.72 7.31
CA ASN A 9 -0.27 23.90 8.17
C ASN A 9 0.81 24.08 9.24
N PHE A 10 1.81 23.15 9.28
CA PHE A 10 2.98 23.18 10.17
C PHE A 10 2.63 23.00 11.66
N ASP A 11 1.64 22.17 11.97
CA ASP A 11 1.26 21.86 13.35
C ASP A 11 1.74 20.47 13.83
N THR A 12 2.49 19.76 13.00
CA THR A 12 3.02 18.39 13.25
C THR A 12 1.97 17.28 13.16
N GLU A 13 0.84 17.57 12.50
CA GLU A 13 -0.19 16.58 12.13
C GLU A 13 -0.32 16.54 10.61
N ASN A 14 -0.65 15.37 10.06
CA ASN A 14 -0.82 15.21 8.61
C ASN A 14 -2.28 15.42 8.21
N GLU A 15 -2.55 16.37 7.29
CA GLU A 15 -3.89 16.55 6.70
C GLU A 15 -4.10 15.70 5.46
N VAL A 16 -3.04 15.17 4.86
CA VAL A 16 -3.11 14.42 3.61
C VAL A 16 -2.19 13.21 3.67
N TYR A 17 -2.70 12.06 3.25
CA TYR A 17 -1.91 10.85 3.10
C TYR A 17 -1.87 10.41 1.64
N THR A 18 -0.73 9.89 1.21
CA THR A 18 -0.53 9.59 -0.20
C THR A 18 0.16 8.27 -0.44
N VAL A 19 -0.12 7.69 -1.60
CA VAL A 19 0.72 6.66 -2.22
C VAL A 19 1.48 7.33 -3.37
N ASN A 20 2.80 7.28 -3.34
CA ASN A 20 3.67 7.91 -4.34
C ASN A 20 3.43 9.42 -4.51
N GLY A 21 3.09 10.12 -3.43
CA GLY A 21 3.04 11.59 -3.38
C GLY A 21 1.73 12.24 -3.82
N VAL A 22 0.72 11.49 -4.25
CA VAL A 22 -0.57 12.06 -4.69
C VAL A 22 -1.73 11.35 -3.98
N ALA A 23 -2.52 12.12 -3.21
CA ALA A 23 -3.71 11.61 -2.55
C ALA A 23 -4.77 11.15 -3.56
N PHE A 24 -5.40 10.02 -3.29
CA PHE A 24 -6.45 9.42 -4.11
C PHE A 24 -6.05 9.12 -5.57
N HIS A 25 -4.75 9.14 -5.90
CA HIS A 25 -4.32 8.93 -7.29
C HIS A 25 -4.80 7.58 -7.83
N TYR A 26 -4.51 6.50 -7.11
CA TYR A 26 -4.86 5.14 -7.55
C TYR A 26 -6.33 4.75 -7.33
N GLN A 27 -7.12 5.61 -6.69
CA GLN A 27 -8.57 5.53 -6.71
C GLN A 27 -9.14 5.99 -8.06
N ARG A 28 -8.55 7.05 -8.61
CA ARG A 28 -8.97 7.63 -9.90
C ARG A 28 -8.31 6.95 -11.09
N HIS A 29 -7.11 6.41 -10.89
CA HIS A 29 -6.29 5.74 -11.89
C HIS A 29 -5.81 4.40 -11.35
N PRO A 30 -6.66 3.36 -11.34
CA PRO A 30 -6.30 2.03 -10.81
C PRO A 30 -5.02 1.48 -11.43
N VAL A 31 -4.26 0.72 -10.62
CA VAL A 31 -3.10 -0.01 -11.12
C VAL A 31 -3.59 -1.20 -11.94
N LYS A 32 -3.34 -1.18 -13.24
CA LYS A 32 -3.73 -2.26 -14.15
C LYS A 32 -2.77 -3.42 -14.06
N ILE A 33 -3.30 -4.61 -13.87
CA ILE A 33 -2.56 -5.87 -13.84
C ILE A 33 -3.34 -6.94 -14.59
N LYS A 34 -2.67 -7.99 -15.04
CA LYS A 34 -3.35 -9.11 -15.71
C LYS A 34 -3.68 -10.22 -14.73
N ARG A 35 -4.79 -10.93 -15.00
CA ARG A 35 -5.13 -12.14 -14.26
C ARG A 35 -3.99 -13.17 -14.37
N GLY A 36 -3.58 -13.73 -13.24
CA GLY A 36 -2.48 -14.71 -13.16
C GLY A 36 -1.07 -14.11 -13.21
N GLU A 37 -0.94 -12.80 -13.40
CA GLU A 37 0.36 -12.12 -13.37
C GLU A 37 0.94 -12.08 -11.95
N LEU A 38 2.23 -12.38 -11.80
CA LEU A 38 2.93 -12.17 -10.54
C LEU A 38 3.24 -10.67 -10.39
N VAL A 39 2.61 -10.05 -9.41
CA VAL A 39 2.80 -8.64 -9.08
C VAL A 39 3.77 -8.51 -7.92
N ARG A 40 4.75 -7.62 -8.06
CA ARG A 40 5.69 -7.28 -7.00
C ARG A 40 5.58 -5.79 -6.67
N VAL A 41 5.24 -5.50 -5.43
CA VAL A 41 5.16 -4.12 -4.91
C VAL A 41 6.31 -3.88 -3.95
N TYR A 42 7.16 -2.92 -4.28
CA TYR A 42 8.17 -2.38 -3.37
C TYR A 42 7.51 -1.34 -2.49
N LEU A 43 7.40 -1.64 -1.20
CA LEU A 43 6.67 -0.84 -0.23
C LEU A 43 7.64 -0.17 0.73
N ALA A 44 7.46 1.13 0.98
CA ALA A 44 8.26 1.88 1.94
C ALA A 44 7.38 2.91 2.68
N ASN A 45 7.51 2.97 4.01
CA ASN A 45 6.80 3.93 4.84
C ASN A 45 7.69 5.13 5.17
N PHE A 46 7.38 6.28 4.57
CA PHE A 46 7.99 7.58 4.87
C PHE A 46 6.97 8.57 5.44
N THR A 47 5.88 8.07 6.02
CA THR A 47 4.90 8.92 6.70
C THR A 47 5.58 9.61 7.88
N GLU A 48 5.61 10.95 7.87
CA GLU A 48 6.13 11.76 8.97
C GLU A 48 5.02 11.99 10.00
N PHE A 49 5.37 12.24 11.25
CA PHE A 49 4.52 12.49 12.41
C PHE A 49 3.69 11.31 12.91
N ASP A 50 3.43 10.31 12.08
CA ASP A 50 2.75 9.06 12.46
C ASP A 50 3.77 7.93 12.64
N LEU A 51 3.71 7.24 13.77
CA LEU A 51 4.67 6.17 14.11
C LEU A 51 4.58 4.95 13.19
N ILE A 52 3.41 4.73 12.60
CA ILE A 52 3.11 3.57 11.76
C ILE A 52 2.25 3.98 10.57
N ASN A 53 2.34 3.18 9.51
CA ASN A 53 1.35 3.13 8.45
C ASN A 53 1.12 1.67 8.07
N SER A 54 0.16 1.38 7.21
CA SER A 54 -0.15 0.01 6.85
C SER A 54 -0.58 -0.11 5.39
N MET A 55 -0.46 -1.32 4.86
CA MET A 55 -0.97 -1.73 3.57
C MET A 55 -1.90 -2.92 3.77
N HIS A 56 -3.16 -2.77 3.44
CA HIS A 56 -4.14 -3.84 3.37
C HIS A 56 -4.65 -3.99 1.95
N MET A 57 -4.83 -5.22 1.49
CA MET A 57 -5.43 -5.53 0.19
C MET A 57 -6.69 -6.37 0.34
N HIS A 58 -7.69 -6.09 -0.49
CA HIS A 58 -8.94 -6.82 -0.49
C HIS A 58 -8.88 -8.09 -1.35
N ALA A 59 -9.58 -9.11 -0.88
CA ALA A 59 -9.86 -10.37 -1.59
C ALA A 59 -8.61 -11.15 -2.04
N ASN A 60 -7.47 -10.92 -1.39
CA ASN A 60 -6.24 -11.65 -1.65
C ASN A 60 -5.29 -11.60 -0.45
N PHE A 61 -4.24 -12.41 -0.53
CA PHE A 61 -3.09 -12.43 0.38
C PHE A 61 -1.81 -12.22 -0.42
N PHE A 62 -0.77 -11.77 0.24
CA PHE A 62 0.55 -11.59 -0.35
C PHE A 62 1.64 -12.23 0.50
N ASN A 63 2.70 -12.68 -0.16
CA ASN A 63 3.95 -12.99 0.49
C ASN A 63 4.70 -11.70 0.81
N TYR A 64 5.19 -11.54 2.03
CA TYR A 64 5.93 -10.38 2.47
C TYR A 64 7.39 -10.70 2.76
N TYR A 65 8.30 -9.91 2.17
CA TYR A 65 9.74 -10.01 2.31
C TYR A 65 10.26 -8.77 3.05
N PRO A 66 10.61 -8.86 4.34
CA PRO A 66 11.09 -7.72 5.12
C PRO A 66 12.37 -7.15 4.52
N THR A 67 12.48 -5.83 4.51
CA THR A 67 13.61 -5.07 3.96
C THR A 67 13.92 -5.33 2.47
N GLY A 68 13.31 -6.34 1.86
CA GLY A 68 13.62 -6.77 0.49
C GLY A 68 14.97 -7.46 0.34
N THR A 69 15.57 -7.94 1.42
CA THR A 69 16.90 -8.55 1.42
C THR A 69 16.89 -10.06 1.63
N LYS A 70 15.75 -10.63 1.99
CA LYS A 70 15.57 -12.08 2.13
C LYS A 70 14.99 -12.68 0.86
N LEU A 71 15.41 -13.91 0.54
CA LEU A 71 14.88 -14.66 -0.61
C LEU A 71 13.57 -15.39 -0.27
N GLU A 72 13.33 -15.65 1.02
CA GLU A 72 12.12 -16.31 1.50
C GLU A 72 11.19 -15.31 2.17
N PRO A 73 9.87 -15.39 1.92
CA PRO A 73 8.91 -14.56 2.63
C PRO A 73 8.82 -14.98 4.10
N THR A 74 8.55 -14.01 4.97
CA THR A 74 8.36 -14.26 6.40
C THR A 74 6.91 -14.29 6.82
N GLU A 75 6.01 -13.77 5.98
CA GLU A 75 4.58 -13.69 6.26
C GLU A 75 3.80 -13.97 4.97
N PHE A 76 2.64 -14.61 5.14
CA PHE A 76 1.59 -14.68 4.13
C PHE A 76 0.35 -14.04 4.76
N THR A 77 0.02 -12.82 4.32
CA THR A 77 -0.96 -11.97 5.00
C THR A 77 -1.70 -11.07 4.00
N ASP A 78 -2.80 -10.48 4.40
CA ASP A 78 -3.52 -9.45 3.66
C ASP A 78 -3.27 -8.03 4.19
N THR A 79 -2.59 -7.92 5.33
CA THR A 79 -2.33 -6.65 5.98
C THR A 79 -0.90 -6.62 6.54
N LYS A 80 -0.14 -5.59 6.19
CA LYS A 80 1.19 -5.35 6.75
C LYS A 80 1.28 -3.96 7.35
N MET A 81 1.60 -3.90 8.63
CA MET A 81 1.96 -2.68 9.32
C MET A 81 3.47 -2.44 9.21
N LEU A 82 3.84 -1.19 8.96
CA LEU A 82 5.23 -0.73 8.83
C LEU A 82 5.47 0.45 9.76
N ALA A 83 6.57 0.40 10.52
CA ALA A 83 7.08 1.55 11.24
C ALA A 83 7.65 2.60 10.27
N GLN A 84 7.91 3.81 10.76
CA GLN A 84 8.59 4.85 9.97
C GLN A 84 9.94 4.33 9.46
N GLY A 85 10.24 4.55 8.18
CA GLY A 85 11.46 4.12 7.50
C GLY A 85 11.50 2.62 7.17
N GLU A 86 10.52 1.84 7.63
CA GLU A 86 10.44 0.43 7.29
C GLU A 86 10.02 0.22 5.84
N ARG A 87 10.56 -0.84 5.23
CA ARG A 87 10.32 -1.18 3.84
C ARG A 87 10.32 -2.69 3.64
N GLY A 88 9.70 -3.12 2.54
CA GLY A 88 9.67 -4.53 2.15
C GLY A 88 9.11 -4.73 0.77
N ILE A 89 8.95 -5.99 0.39
CA ILE A 89 8.37 -6.39 -0.89
C ILE A 89 7.13 -7.22 -0.62
N MET A 90 6.05 -6.92 -1.31
CA MET A 90 4.84 -7.74 -1.39
C MET A 90 4.82 -8.46 -2.74
N GLU A 91 4.53 -9.75 -2.74
CA GLU A 91 4.29 -10.53 -3.97
C GLU A 91 2.94 -11.22 -3.90
N PHE A 92 2.15 -11.09 -4.95
CA PHE A 92 0.81 -11.69 -5.06
C PHE A 92 0.39 -11.91 -6.51
N THR A 93 -0.68 -12.70 -6.66
CA THR A 93 -1.32 -12.96 -7.96
C THR A 93 -2.83 -12.93 -7.74
N TYR A 94 -3.57 -12.19 -8.57
CA TYR A 94 -5.03 -12.30 -8.60
C TYR A 94 -5.46 -13.33 -9.66
N ASN A 95 -6.33 -14.27 -9.24
CA ASN A 95 -6.85 -15.35 -10.11
C ASN A 95 -8.22 -15.03 -10.71
N ARG A 96 -8.76 -13.85 -10.46
CA ARG A 96 -10.04 -13.35 -11.01
C ARG A 96 -9.90 -11.93 -11.46
N ALA A 97 -10.53 -11.59 -12.58
CA ALA A 97 -10.67 -10.22 -13.03
C ALA A 97 -11.62 -9.43 -12.11
N GLY A 98 -11.42 -8.14 -12.01
CA GLY A 98 -12.22 -7.24 -11.19
C GLY A 98 -11.45 -6.06 -10.64
N LEU A 99 -12.13 -5.28 -9.83
CA LEU A 99 -11.57 -4.10 -9.16
C LEU A 99 -11.41 -4.41 -7.67
N PHE A 100 -10.17 -4.40 -7.17
CA PHE A 100 -9.84 -4.78 -5.80
C PHE A 100 -9.15 -3.62 -5.08
N MET A 101 -9.73 -3.22 -3.95
CA MET A 101 -9.20 -2.09 -3.17
C MET A 101 -7.91 -2.49 -2.42
N PHE A 102 -7.02 -1.53 -2.28
CA PHE A 102 -5.97 -1.52 -1.28
C PHE A 102 -5.99 -0.19 -0.53
N HIS A 103 -5.66 -0.20 0.75
CA HIS A 103 -5.70 1.02 1.57
C HIS A 103 -4.89 0.88 2.85
N ALA A 104 -4.60 2.01 3.48
CA ALA A 104 -4.15 2.02 4.87
C ALA A 104 -5.26 1.49 5.79
N HIS A 105 -4.91 0.68 6.80
CA HIS A 105 -5.90 0.15 7.73
C HIS A 105 -6.15 1.09 8.94
N VAL A 106 -5.40 2.17 9.07
CA VAL A 106 -5.82 3.34 9.84
C VAL A 106 -6.81 4.09 8.96
N ASN A 107 -8.09 4.08 9.31
CA ASN A 107 -9.16 4.58 8.44
C ASN A 107 -8.98 6.05 8.06
N GLU A 108 -8.52 6.87 8.99
CA GLU A 108 -8.20 8.28 8.73
C GLU A 108 -7.23 8.45 7.56
N PHE A 109 -6.18 7.64 7.50
CA PHE A 109 -5.19 7.72 6.42
C PHE A 109 -5.81 7.37 5.06
N ALA A 110 -6.71 6.38 5.04
CA ALA A 110 -7.45 6.02 3.84
C ALA A 110 -8.42 7.12 3.41
N GLU A 111 -9.16 7.70 4.35
CA GLU A 111 -10.12 8.78 4.10
C GLU A 111 -9.44 10.08 3.65
N LEU A 112 -8.18 10.29 4.04
CA LEU A 112 -7.37 11.45 3.66
C LEU A 112 -6.45 11.21 2.45
N GLY A 113 -6.57 10.05 1.77
CA GLY A 113 -5.94 9.88 0.47
C GLY A 113 -5.13 8.61 0.24
N TRP A 114 -4.85 7.81 1.31
CA TRP A 114 -4.07 6.59 1.19
C TRP A 114 -4.96 5.40 0.83
N LEU A 115 -5.50 5.38 -0.37
CA LEU A 115 -6.24 4.26 -0.92
C LEU A 115 -6.13 4.20 -2.45
N GLY A 116 -6.38 3.03 -3.01
CA GLY A 116 -6.40 2.82 -4.45
C GLY A 116 -7.01 1.48 -4.83
N PHE A 117 -6.89 1.15 -6.10
CA PHE A 117 -7.41 -0.10 -6.66
C PHE A 117 -6.38 -0.78 -7.56
N PHE A 118 -6.37 -2.10 -7.52
CA PHE A 118 -5.86 -2.94 -8.58
C PHE A 118 -7.02 -3.29 -9.52
N GLU A 119 -6.90 -2.92 -10.79
CA GLU A 119 -7.81 -3.33 -11.87
C GLU A 119 -7.21 -4.55 -12.55
N VAL A 120 -7.80 -5.72 -12.26
CA VAL A 120 -7.35 -7.00 -12.81
C VAL A 120 -8.09 -7.27 -14.11
N GLU A 121 -7.38 -7.20 -15.22
CA GLU A 121 -7.88 -7.50 -16.55
C GLU A 121 -7.75 -9.00 -16.87
N GLU A 122 -8.56 -9.51 -17.82
CA GLU A 122 -8.50 -10.91 -18.29
C GLU A 122 -7.15 -11.26 -18.95
#